data_00f9c32b6f7c60fdbf1ffd8d149164fc
#
_entry.id   00f9c32b6f7c60fdbf1ffd8d149164fc
#
_cell.length_a   1.000
_cell.length_b   1.000
_cell.length_c   1.000
_cell.angle_alpha   90.00
_cell.angle_beta   90.00
_cell.angle_gamma   90.00
#
_symmetry.space_group_name_H-M   'P 1'
#
loop_
_entity.id
_entity.type
_entity.pdbx_description
1 polymer ?
#
loop_
_entity_poly.entity_id
_entity_poly.type
_entity_poly.pdbx_seq_one_letter_code
_entity_poly.pdbx_strand_id
1 'polypeptide(L)'
;MKILELFAGTRSIGKAFEAKGHEVFSIDWDKDFENIDLHADISKITAEDIIWHFGHPDVIWASPDCSTFSVAAISKHRRKNKETGSLDPITEYAKFCDETDQHVLKLIEELKPQFWFVENPRGGMRKMSWMQGLPRYTVTYCQYGERRMKPTDIWTNHPNPQFKPPCKNGDTCHDAAPRGS
;
A
#
# COMPACT_ATOMS: atom_id res chain seq x y z
N MET A 1 6.82 -4.81 -19.27
CA MET A 1 5.82 -5.38 -18.37
C MET A 1 4.68 -4.40 -18.23
N LYS A 2 3.46 -4.90 -18.01
CA LYS A 2 2.28 -4.09 -17.68
C LYS A 2 2.14 -3.96 -16.17
N ILE A 3 2.13 -2.73 -15.69
CA ILE A 3 2.09 -2.40 -14.26
C ILE A 3 0.75 -1.74 -13.95
N LEU A 4 -0.01 -2.31 -13.04
CA LEU A 4 -1.20 -1.70 -12.48
C LEU A 4 -0.85 -1.01 -11.16
N GLU A 5 -1.06 0.31 -11.06
CA GLU A 5 -0.86 1.10 -9.85
C GLU A 5 -2.22 1.48 -9.27
N LEU A 6 -2.55 0.92 -8.11
CA LEU A 6 -3.77 1.23 -7.35
C LEU A 6 -3.45 2.22 -6.23
N PHE A 7 -4.33 3.18 -5.99
CA PHE A 7 -4.12 4.33 -5.09
C PHE A 7 -2.90 5.14 -5.53
N ALA A 8 -2.88 5.49 -6.79
CA ALA A 8 -1.69 6.00 -7.48
C ALA A 8 -1.24 7.37 -6.97
N GLY A 9 -2.15 8.20 -6.46
CA GLY A 9 -1.84 9.52 -5.93
C GLY A 9 -0.98 10.35 -6.89
N THR A 10 0.22 10.71 -6.47
CA THR A 10 1.18 11.45 -7.30
C THR A 10 1.89 10.60 -8.36
N ARG A 11 1.54 9.32 -8.47
CA ARG A 11 2.14 8.34 -9.40
C ARG A 11 3.66 8.17 -9.23
N SER A 12 4.15 8.27 -8.00
CA SER A 12 5.60 8.14 -7.77
C SER A 12 6.14 6.76 -8.15
N ILE A 13 5.36 5.72 -7.95
CA ILE A 13 5.70 4.34 -8.34
C ILE A 13 5.55 4.18 -9.86
N GLY A 14 4.42 4.60 -10.43
CA GLY A 14 4.17 4.53 -11.86
C GLY A 14 5.25 5.23 -12.67
N LYS A 15 5.60 6.48 -12.31
CA LYS A 15 6.68 7.23 -12.94
C LYS A 15 8.03 6.50 -12.88
N ALA A 16 8.32 5.80 -11.78
CA ALA A 16 9.56 5.03 -11.65
C ALA A 16 9.58 3.81 -12.57
N PHE A 17 8.44 3.17 -12.78
CA PHE A 17 8.31 2.07 -13.75
C PHE A 17 8.34 2.57 -15.20
N GLU A 18 7.64 3.66 -15.53
CA GLU A 18 7.66 4.30 -16.83
C GLU A 18 9.09 4.70 -17.25
N ALA A 19 9.86 5.28 -16.32
CA ALA A 19 11.27 5.65 -16.56
C ALA A 19 12.16 4.44 -16.92
N LYS A 20 11.70 3.22 -16.63
CA LYS A 20 12.37 1.96 -17.00
C LYS A 20 11.75 1.29 -18.23
N GLY A 21 10.86 1.97 -18.93
CA GLY A 21 10.23 1.47 -20.16
C GLY A 21 9.08 0.49 -19.94
N HIS A 22 8.48 0.48 -18.77
CA HIS A 22 7.27 -0.31 -18.50
C HIS A 22 6.00 0.47 -18.87
N GLU A 23 4.96 -0.24 -19.28
CA GLU A 23 3.62 0.30 -19.49
C GLU A 23 2.91 0.36 -18.14
N VAL A 24 2.38 1.51 -17.74
CA VAL A 24 1.71 1.71 -16.46
C VAL A 24 0.28 2.15 -16.67
N PHE A 25 -0.64 1.60 -15.87
CA PHE A 25 -2.01 2.05 -15.77
C PHE A 25 -2.31 2.37 -14.31
N SER A 26 -2.65 3.62 -14.06
CA SER A 26 -2.86 4.17 -12.73
C SER A 26 -4.33 4.37 -12.43
N ILE A 27 -4.77 3.94 -11.26
CA ILE A 27 -6.12 4.12 -10.76
C ILE A 27 -6.09 4.85 -9.42
N ASP A 28 -6.89 5.90 -9.31
CA ASP A 28 -7.15 6.59 -8.04
C ASP A 28 -8.59 7.13 -8.05
N TRP A 29 -9.19 7.30 -6.88
CA TRP A 29 -10.53 7.89 -6.77
C TRP A 29 -10.48 9.42 -6.73
N ASP A 30 -9.37 10.00 -6.26
CA ASP A 30 -9.20 11.42 -6.03
C ASP A 30 -8.93 12.14 -7.37
N LYS A 31 -9.86 13.01 -7.74
CA LYS A 31 -9.81 13.78 -8.99
C LYS A 31 -8.84 14.96 -8.95
N ASP A 32 -8.30 15.28 -7.78
CA ASP A 32 -7.29 16.34 -7.63
C ASP A 32 -5.90 15.85 -8.09
N PHE A 33 -5.70 14.54 -8.22
CA PHE A 33 -4.47 14.00 -8.80
C PHE A 33 -4.52 14.03 -10.33
N GLU A 34 -3.50 14.65 -10.91
CA GLU A 34 -3.33 14.73 -12.37
C GLU A 34 -2.69 13.46 -12.93
N ASN A 35 -2.93 13.22 -14.23
CA ASN A 35 -2.34 12.13 -15.00
C ASN A 35 -2.70 10.72 -14.46
N ILE A 36 -3.86 10.56 -13.86
CA ILE A 36 -4.45 9.28 -13.52
C ILE A 36 -5.18 8.73 -14.74
N ASP A 37 -4.90 7.48 -15.12
CA ASP A 37 -5.50 6.86 -16.30
C ASP A 37 -6.99 6.55 -16.10
N LEU A 38 -7.38 6.17 -14.87
CA LEU A 38 -8.76 5.93 -14.52
C LEU A 38 -9.08 6.48 -13.12
N HIS A 39 -9.94 7.49 -13.05
CA HIS A 39 -10.51 7.93 -11.76
C HIS A 39 -11.69 7.04 -11.39
N ALA A 40 -11.47 6.12 -10.45
CA ALA A 40 -12.47 5.17 -9.99
C ALA A 40 -12.31 4.83 -8.50
N ASP A 41 -13.42 4.49 -7.87
CA ASP A 41 -13.44 3.94 -6.51
C ASP A 41 -12.93 2.50 -6.54
N ILE A 42 -11.73 2.28 -6.01
CA ILE A 42 -11.05 0.98 -6.03
C ILE A 42 -11.87 -0.10 -5.31
N SER A 43 -12.69 0.26 -4.33
CA SER A 43 -13.58 -0.70 -3.65
C SER A 43 -14.67 -1.30 -4.55
N LYS A 44 -14.88 -0.72 -5.74
CA LYS A 44 -15.96 -1.11 -6.66
C LYS A 44 -15.47 -1.61 -8.02
N ILE A 45 -14.21 -1.34 -8.36
CA ILE A 45 -13.66 -1.78 -9.65
C ILE A 45 -13.50 -3.30 -9.65
N THR A 46 -13.82 -3.94 -10.76
CA THR A 46 -13.71 -5.39 -10.92
C THR A 46 -12.45 -5.78 -11.70
N ALA A 47 -12.07 -7.06 -11.65
CA ALA A 47 -11.00 -7.59 -12.47
C ALA A 47 -11.31 -7.46 -13.97
N GLU A 48 -12.58 -7.63 -14.36
CA GLU A 48 -13.04 -7.46 -15.74
C GLU A 48 -12.87 -6.02 -16.20
N ASP A 49 -13.19 -5.02 -15.37
CA ASP A 49 -12.98 -3.60 -15.69
C ASP A 49 -11.50 -3.31 -15.94
N ILE A 50 -10.61 -3.84 -15.09
CA ILE A 50 -9.16 -3.67 -15.24
C ILE A 50 -8.69 -4.32 -16.55
N ILE A 51 -9.14 -5.54 -16.84
CA ILE A 51 -8.78 -6.26 -18.08
C ILE A 51 -9.30 -5.50 -19.30
N TRP A 52 -10.50 -4.93 -19.23
CA TRP A 52 -11.09 -4.14 -20.31
C TRP A 52 -10.26 -2.88 -20.62
N HIS A 53 -9.86 -2.13 -19.59
CA HIS A 53 -9.15 -0.87 -19.78
C HIS A 53 -7.65 -1.05 -20.08
N PHE A 54 -7.03 -2.06 -19.51
CA PHE A 54 -5.57 -2.21 -19.53
C PHE A 54 -5.09 -3.58 -20.05
N GLY A 55 -5.92 -4.62 -19.91
CA GLY A 55 -5.50 -6.01 -20.08
C GLY A 55 -4.92 -6.61 -18.80
N HIS A 56 -4.41 -7.83 -18.89
CA HIS A 56 -3.81 -8.48 -17.73
C HIS A 56 -2.53 -7.76 -17.28
N PRO A 57 -2.43 -7.33 -16.01
CA PRO A 57 -1.21 -6.77 -15.47
C PRO A 57 -0.19 -7.87 -15.14
N ASP A 58 1.08 -7.61 -15.44
CA ASP A 58 2.19 -8.46 -14.99
C ASP A 58 2.54 -8.17 -13.52
N VAL A 59 2.38 -6.92 -13.11
CA VAL A 59 2.66 -6.44 -11.74
C VAL A 59 1.50 -5.59 -11.24
N ILE A 60 1.12 -5.79 -9.98
CA ILE A 60 0.20 -4.91 -9.25
C ILE A 60 0.96 -4.25 -8.11
N TRP A 61 0.90 -2.91 -8.04
CA TRP A 61 1.31 -2.14 -6.87
C TRP A 61 0.10 -1.45 -6.27
N ALA A 62 -0.14 -1.63 -4.96
CA ALA A 62 -1.22 -0.98 -4.24
C ALA A 62 -0.70 -0.27 -2.99
N SER A 63 -1.07 0.99 -2.81
CA SER A 63 -0.74 1.80 -1.63
C SER A 63 -2.01 2.30 -0.95
N PRO A 64 -2.80 1.42 -0.31
CA PRO A 64 -4.08 1.80 0.28
C PRO A 64 -3.93 2.78 1.44
N ASP A 65 -5.03 3.46 1.78
CA ASP A 65 -5.05 4.49 2.82
C ASP A 65 -4.55 3.97 4.17
N CYS A 66 -3.57 4.68 4.72
CA CYS A 66 -2.95 4.34 5.99
C CYS A 66 -3.57 5.05 7.21
N SER A 67 -4.51 5.97 7.02
CA SER A 67 -4.98 6.87 8.08
C SER A 67 -5.59 6.13 9.26
N THR A 68 -6.32 5.03 9.02
CA THR A 68 -6.94 4.21 10.07
C THR A 68 -5.99 3.21 10.73
N PHE A 69 -4.83 2.99 10.14
CA PHE A 69 -3.79 2.07 10.63
C PHE A 69 -2.60 2.78 11.28
N SER A 70 -2.47 4.08 11.10
CA SER A 70 -1.35 4.85 11.65
C SER A 70 -1.35 4.84 13.17
N VAL A 71 -0.16 4.78 13.78
CA VAL A 71 -0.03 4.79 15.25
C VAL A 71 -0.67 6.01 15.87
N ALA A 72 -0.62 7.17 15.19
CA ALA A 72 -1.19 8.43 15.67
C ALA A 72 -2.73 8.43 15.69
N ALA A 73 -3.39 7.73 14.80
CA ALA A 73 -4.85 7.79 14.63
C ALA A 73 -5.57 6.47 14.99
N ILE A 74 -4.84 5.39 15.23
CA ILE A 74 -5.40 4.06 15.41
C ILE A 74 -6.44 3.99 16.54
N SER A 75 -6.19 4.71 17.64
CA SER A 75 -7.12 4.72 18.79
C SER A 75 -8.46 5.42 18.51
N LYS A 76 -8.50 6.30 17.50
CA LYS A 76 -9.72 6.95 17.02
C LYS A 76 -10.57 6.00 16.17
N HIS A 77 -9.94 5.14 15.41
CA HIS A 77 -10.58 4.33 14.39
C HIS A 77 -10.75 2.86 14.76
N ARG A 78 -9.94 2.35 15.71
CA ARG A 78 -9.88 0.92 16.01
C ARG A 78 -9.77 0.65 17.51
N ARG A 79 -10.24 -0.52 17.93
CA ARG A 79 -10.07 -1.05 19.28
C ARG A 79 -9.42 -2.43 19.22
N LYS A 80 -8.51 -2.67 20.16
CA LYS A 80 -7.94 -4.00 20.33
C LYS A 80 -8.97 -4.91 20.93
N ASN A 81 -9.31 -5.96 20.23
CA ASN A 81 -10.11 -7.06 20.75
C ASN A 81 -9.25 -7.84 21.77
N LYS A 82 -9.77 -7.99 22.98
CA LYS A 82 -9.03 -8.65 24.08
C LYS A 82 -8.96 -10.17 23.90
N GLU A 83 -9.91 -10.76 23.21
CA GLU A 83 -10.01 -12.21 23.01
C GLU A 83 -9.16 -12.66 21.81
N THR A 84 -9.26 -11.97 20.69
CA THR A 84 -8.58 -12.35 19.45
C THR A 84 -7.24 -11.63 19.24
N GLY A 85 -7.04 -10.51 19.94
CA GLY A 85 -5.87 -9.64 19.73
C GLY A 85 -5.95 -8.78 18.48
N SER A 86 -7.02 -8.89 17.67
CA SER A 86 -7.26 -8.11 16.45
C SER A 86 -7.47 -6.62 16.76
N LEU A 87 -7.41 -5.80 15.72
CA LEU A 87 -7.70 -4.37 15.76
C LEU A 87 -9.05 -4.11 15.06
N ASP A 88 -10.13 -4.31 15.79
CA ASP A 88 -11.47 -4.19 15.23
C ASP A 88 -11.81 -2.73 14.86
N PRO A 89 -12.38 -2.48 13.68
CA PRO A 89 -12.78 -1.14 13.24
C PRO A 89 -13.99 -0.65 14.07
N ILE A 90 -13.92 0.59 14.55
CA ILE A 90 -15.00 1.22 15.33
C ILE A 90 -15.63 2.42 14.62
N THR A 91 -15.08 2.84 13.48
CA THR A 91 -15.66 3.88 12.63
C THR A 91 -16.07 3.30 11.30
N GLU A 92 -17.10 3.87 10.66
CA GLU A 92 -17.52 3.46 9.31
C GLU A 92 -16.37 3.59 8.30
N TYR A 93 -15.55 4.64 8.46
CA TYR A 93 -14.38 4.81 7.61
C TYR A 93 -13.34 3.69 7.77
N ALA A 94 -13.09 3.22 8.99
CA ALA A 94 -12.19 2.09 9.20
C ALA A 94 -12.75 0.77 8.64
N LYS A 95 -14.08 0.57 8.70
CA LYS A 95 -14.74 -0.57 8.05
C LYS A 95 -14.58 -0.52 6.55
N PHE A 96 -14.82 0.65 5.96
CA PHE A 96 -14.63 0.89 4.53
C PHE A 96 -13.18 0.63 4.08
N CYS A 97 -12.17 1.09 4.85
CA CYS A 97 -10.78 0.79 4.58
C CYS A 97 -10.50 -0.73 4.60
N ASP A 98 -11.03 -1.44 5.62
CA ASP A 98 -10.88 -2.89 5.73
C ASP A 98 -11.49 -3.66 4.54
N GLU A 99 -12.68 -3.25 4.11
CA GLU A 99 -13.36 -3.81 2.93
C GLU A 99 -12.58 -3.54 1.65
N THR A 100 -12.06 -2.33 1.49
CA THR A 100 -11.25 -1.94 0.33
C THR A 100 -9.94 -2.71 0.27
N ASP A 101 -9.25 -2.87 1.41
CA ASP A 101 -7.99 -3.63 1.47
C ASP A 101 -8.21 -5.10 1.11
N GLN A 102 -9.28 -5.72 1.64
CA GLN A 102 -9.63 -7.09 1.30
C GLN A 102 -10.03 -7.22 -0.18
N HIS A 103 -10.71 -6.20 -0.72
CA HIS A 103 -11.03 -6.16 -2.15
C HIS A 103 -9.77 -6.09 -3.01
N VAL A 104 -8.74 -5.32 -2.62
CA VAL A 104 -7.45 -5.30 -3.31
C VAL A 104 -6.81 -6.69 -3.34
N LEU A 105 -6.82 -7.42 -2.22
CA LEU A 105 -6.29 -8.79 -2.18
C LEU A 105 -7.10 -9.73 -3.09
N LYS A 106 -8.42 -9.56 -3.15
CA LYS A 106 -9.28 -10.30 -4.08
C LYS A 106 -8.94 -9.99 -5.54
N LEU A 107 -8.76 -8.71 -5.90
CA LEU A 107 -8.32 -8.32 -7.25
C LEU A 107 -6.98 -8.97 -7.63
N ILE A 108 -6.01 -9.01 -6.70
CA ILE A 108 -4.73 -9.69 -6.90
C ILE A 108 -4.93 -11.19 -7.16
N GLU A 109 -5.82 -11.84 -6.42
CA GLU A 109 -6.13 -13.26 -6.59
C GLU A 109 -6.82 -13.54 -7.94
N GLU A 110 -7.74 -12.69 -8.37
CA GLU A 110 -8.47 -12.81 -9.64
C GLU A 110 -7.59 -12.51 -10.85
N LEU A 111 -6.78 -11.44 -10.80
CA LEU A 111 -5.91 -11.01 -11.89
C LEU A 111 -4.63 -11.85 -12.02
N LYS A 112 -4.20 -12.53 -10.96
CA LYS A 112 -3.02 -13.42 -10.94
C LYS A 112 -1.78 -12.82 -11.58
N PRO A 113 -1.34 -11.61 -11.16
CA PRO A 113 -0.14 -11.01 -11.70
C PRO A 113 1.09 -11.87 -11.37
N GLN A 114 2.17 -11.75 -12.17
CA GLN A 114 3.44 -12.41 -11.84
C GLN A 114 3.97 -11.95 -10.48
N PHE A 115 3.90 -10.64 -10.21
CA PHE A 115 4.27 -10.06 -8.92
C PHE A 115 3.22 -9.07 -8.43
N TRP A 116 3.09 -8.97 -7.13
CA TRP A 116 2.28 -7.94 -6.50
C TRP A 116 3.00 -7.35 -5.28
N PHE A 117 2.67 -6.10 -4.99
CA PHE A 117 3.18 -5.35 -3.85
C PHE A 117 2.03 -4.58 -3.21
N VAL A 118 1.87 -4.71 -1.89
CA VAL A 118 0.98 -3.88 -1.09
C VAL A 118 1.83 -3.11 -0.11
N GLU A 119 1.75 -1.79 -0.14
CA GLU A 119 2.55 -0.88 0.68
C GLU A 119 1.67 -0.21 1.74
N ASN A 120 2.14 -0.14 2.97
CA ASN A 120 1.52 0.70 3.99
C ASN A 120 2.57 1.08 5.06
N PRO A 121 2.55 2.31 5.59
CA PRO A 121 3.41 2.69 6.72
C PRO A 121 3.30 1.68 7.86
N ARG A 122 4.42 1.40 8.50
CA ARG A 122 4.47 0.44 9.61
C ARG A 122 3.51 0.82 10.74
N GLY A 123 2.41 0.09 10.85
CA GLY A 123 1.33 0.40 11.77
C GLY A 123 0.38 -0.79 12.01
N GLY A 124 -0.91 -0.50 12.09
CA GLY A 124 -1.97 -1.45 12.41
C GLY A 124 -2.21 -2.51 11.33
N MET A 125 -2.02 -2.19 10.04
CA MET A 125 -2.33 -3.11 8.93
C MET A 125 -1.62 -4.46 9.09
N ARG A 126 -0.38 -4.49 9.60
CA ARG A 126 0.35 -5.74 9.85
C ARG A 126 -0.30 -6.69 10.87
N LYS A 127 -1.30 -6.20 11.64
CA LYS A 127 -2.03 -6.98 12.65
C LYS A 127 -3.38 -7.47 12.17
N MET A 128 -3.78 -7.07 10.96
CA MET A 128 -5.06 -7.47 10.39
C MET A 128 -5.02 -8.94 9.96
N SER A 129 -6.12 -9.68 10.21
CA SER A 129 -6.16 -11.13 9.97
C SER A 129 -5.89 -11.50 8.51
N TRP A 130 -6.39 -10.67 7.57
CA TRP A 130 -6.21 -10.90 6.13
C TRP A 130 -4.79 -10.61 5.63
N MET A 131 -3.95 -9.93 6.42
CA MET A 131 -2.53 -9.70 6.11
C MET A 131 -1.61 -10.74 6.76
N GLN A 132 -2.14 -11.57 7.66
CA GLN A 132 -1.33 -12.62 8.31
C GLN A 132 -0.96 -13.71 7.31
N GLY A 133 0.25 -14.23 7.42
CA GLY A 133 0.76 -15.26 6.52
C GLY A 133 1.29 -14.75 5.18
N LEU A 134 1.01 -13.49 4.80
CA LEU A 134 1.59 -12.90 3.60
C LEU A 134 3.06 -12.51 3.86
N PRO A 135 3.99 -12.82 2.93
CA PRO A 135 5.38 -12.41 3.04
C PRO A 135 5.50 -10.89 3.16
N ARG A 136 6.16 -10.39 4.21
CA ARG A 136 6.29 -8.98 4.52
C ARG A 136 7.73 -8.58 4.79
N TYR A 137 8.11 -7.45 4.23
CA TYR A 137 9.40 -6.79 4.41
C TYR A 137 9.17 -5.39 4.97
N THR A 138 10.10 -4.89 5.79
CA THR A 138 10.05 -3.50 6.27
C THR A 138 11.24 -2.75 5.67
N VAL A 139 10.95 -1.63 5.04
CA VAL A 139 11.94 -0.67 4.52
C VAL A 139 11.87 0.63 5.29
N THR A 140 12.89 1.47 5.16
CA THR A 140 12.88 2.85 5.66
C THR A 140 13.17 3.80 4.50
N TYR A 141 12.27 4.76 4.29
CA TYR A 141 12.32 5.63 3.11
C TYR A 141 13.58 6.49 3.01
N CYS A 142 14.21 6.81 4.16
CA CYS A 142 15.50 7.50 4.17
C CYS A 142 16.60 6.74 3.41
N GLN A 143 16.55 5.42 3.36
CA GLN A 143 17.48 4.61 2.56
C GLN A 143 17.27 4.78 1.05
N TYR A 144 16.13 5.39 0.66
CA TYR A 144 15.74 5.62 -0.74
C TYR A 144 15.67 7.11 -1.10
N GLY A 145 16.24 8.00 -0.27
CA GLY A 145 16.36 9.43 -0.56
C GLY A 145 15.31 10.33 0.10
N GLU A 146 14.39 9.79 0.89
CA GLU A 146 13.48 10.61 1.70
C GLU A 146 14.23 11.15 2.93
N ARG A 147 13.91 12.38 3.36
CA ARG A 147 14.50 12.96 4.57
C ARG A 147 13.97 12.36 5.87
N ARG A 148 12.75 11.83 5.85
CA ARG A 148 12.12 11.17 6.98
C ARG A 148 12.45 9.68 6.97
N MET A 149 12.63 9.10 8.16
CA MET A 149 12.84 7.66 8.29
C MET A 149 11.70 6.84 7.69
N LYS A 150 10.45 7.19 7.99
CA LYS A 150 9.19 6.58 7.51
C LYS A 150 9.29 5.05 7.32
N PRO A 151 9.32 4.28 8.42
CA PRO A 151 9.30 2.82 8.30
C PRO A 151 8.03 2.37 7.60
N THR A 152 8.16 1.55 6.58
CA THR A 152 7.06 1.14 5.71
C THR A 152 7.10 -0.36 5.50
N ASP A 153 5.96 -1.02 5.59
CA ASP A 153 5.81 -2.43 5.29
C ASP A 153 5.43 -2.62 3.83
N ILE A 154 6.04 -3.61 3.21
CA ILE A 154 5.75 -4.06 1.86
C ILE A 154 5.45 -5.55 1.92
N TRP A 155 4.23 -5.93 1.56
CA TRP A 155 3.84 -7.32 1.35
C TRP A 155 4.00 -7.65 -0.13
N THR A 156 4.54 -8.82 -0.45
CA THR A 156 4.77 -9.21 -1.83
C THR A 156 4.97 -10.72 -1.98
N ASN A 157 4.56 -11.27 -3.11
CA ASN A 157 4.87 -12.64 -3.52
C ASN A 157 6.23 -12.76 -4.25
N HIS A 158 6.98 -11.66 -4.39
CA HIS A 158 8.29 -11.73 -5.05
C HIS A 158 9.24 -12.63 -4.26
N PRO A 159 9.83 -13.67 -4.87
CA PRO A 159 10.56 -14.71 -4.13
C PRO A 159 11.86 -14.22 -3.49
N ASN A 160 12.45 -13.18 -4.03
CA ASN A 160 13.72 -12.62 -3.54
C ASN A 160 13.81 -11.11 -3.78
N PRO A 161 13.00 -10.30 -3.07
CA PRO A 161 13.03 -8.86 -3.25
C PRO A 161 14.32 -8.28 -2.63
N GLN A 162 14.97 -7.39 -3.36
CA GLN A 162 16.22 -6.75 -2.93
C GLN A 162 15.91 -5.40 -2.29
N PHE A 163 15.75 -5.38 -0.97
CA PHE A 163 15.55 -4.16 -0.21
C PHE A 163 16.83 -3.73 0.51
N LYS A 164 17.04 -2.41 0.60
CA LYS A 164 18.09 -1.86 1.46
C LYS A 164 17.76 -2.14 2.93
N PRO A 165 18.76 -2.39 3.78
CA PRO A 165 18.55 -2.60 5.21
C PRO A 165 17.81 -1.41 5.84
N PRO A 166 16.83 -1.65 6.73
CA PRO A 166 16.16 -0.56 7.43
C PRO A 166 17.16 0.15 8.37
N CYS A 167 17.07 1.48 8.43
CA CYS A 167 17.86 2.26 9.37
C CYS A 167 17.24 2.22 10.77
N LYS A 168 18.00 2.74 11.75
CA LYS A 168 17.62 2.84 13.16
C LYS A 168 17.47 4.30 13.57
N ASN A 169 16.73 4.54 14.64
CA ASN A 169 16.68 5.87 15.25
C ASN A 169 18.08 6.31 15.66
N GLY A 170 18.45 7.53 15.27
CA GLY A 170 19.78 8.10 15.52
C GLY A 170 20.79 7.92 14.40
N ASP A 171 20.45 7.16 13.33
CA ASP A 171 21.27 7.12 12.13
C ASP A 171 21.26 8.49 11.42
N THR A 172 22.34 8.82 10.72
CA THR A 172 22.52 10.12 10.06
C THR A 172 21.80 10.24 8.71
N CYS A 173 21.17 9.17 8.24
CA CYS A 173 20.50 9.13 6.93
C CYS A 173 19.12 9.80 6.91
N HIS A 174 18.63 10.34 8.02
CA HIS A 174 17.34 11.00 8.11
C HIS A 174 17.33 12.10 9.18
N ASP A 175 16.38 13.00 9.04
CA ASP A 175 16.13 14.03 10.06
C ASP A 175 15.51 13.39 11.31
N ALA A 176 15.99 13.79 12.49
CA ALA A 176 15.39 13.35 13.73
C ALA A 176 13.93 13.82 13.84
N ALA A 177 13.02 12.92 14.19
CA ALA A 177 11.64 13.29 14.43
C ALA A 177 11.55 14.30 15.60
N PRO A 178 10.72 15.35 15.51
CA PRO A 178 10.48 16.24 16.64
C PRO A 178 10.01 15.42 17.86
N ARG A 179 10.53 15.74 19.03
CA ARG A 179 10.07 15.10 20.27
C ARG A 179 8.60 15.44 20.49
N GLY A 180 7.76 14.39 20.62
CA GLY A 180 6.34 14.53 20.86
C GLY A 180 5.44 14.51 19.60
N SER A 181 5.97 14.18 18.44
CA SER A 181 5.20 13.92 17.22
C SER A 181 4.86 12.44 17.05
#